data_f69b296aca6142782406f43c1de88406
#
_entry.id   f69b296aca6142782406f43c1de88406
#
_cell.length_a   1.000
_cell.length_b   1.000
_cell.length_c   1.000
_cell.angle_alpha   90.00
_cell.angle_beta   90.00
_cell.angle_gamma   90.00
#
_symmetry.space_group_name_H-M   'P 1'
#
loop_
_entity.id
_entity.type
_entity.pdbx_description
1 polymer ?
#
loop_
_entity_poly.entity_id
_entity_poly.type
_entity_poly.pdbx_seq_one_letter_code
_entity_poly.pdbx_strand_id
1 'polypeptide(L)'
;LEAVRALRLDEFDRLQERAGGRIVLVTLAPEWPEALETIAGLKERGVVVALGHTAADGERIAQAVEAGATLSTHLGNGLAAELPRHPNPIWIQGAEDRLMASLIADGLHLDDATLTCLWRIKGPERTILVSDDSPLAGCPPGQYGPWWVDEQGTVRVVGTSYLAGANLDLIDAVNRLINVAGASLDQALACVTTNPARLLGRTVDPGDYVELEWDRTSGLWSVRGGEIGGRRFQNPTTPNRRDRMNSWREEPEAIWD
;
A
#
# COMPACT_ATOMS: atom_id res chain seq x y z
N LEU A 1 5.11 20.35 2.87
CA LEU A 1 3.98 20.32 3.83
C LEU A 1 2.96 21.45 3.61
N GLU A 2 3.28 22.50 2.87
CA GLU A 2 2.33 23.61 2.57
C GLU A 2 1.06 23.16 1.81
N ALA A 3 1.10 21.99 1.16
CA ALA A 3 -0.03 21.45 0.41
C ALA A 3 -0.96 20.52 1.25
N VAL A 4 -0.57 20.19 2.49
CA VAL A 4 -1.36 19.29 3.36
C VAL A 4 -2.37 20.11 4.13
N ARG A 5 -3.65 19.76 4.01
CA ARG A 5 -4.76 20.48 4.64
C ARG A 5 -5.92 19.54 4.95
N ALA A 6 -6.82 19.98 5.82
CA ALA A 6 -8.04 19.26 6.11
C ALA A 6 -8.87 19.05 4.83
N LEU A 7 -9.41 17.85 4.65
CA LEU A 7 -10.38 17.57 3.61
C LEU A 7 -11.76 18.05 4.04
N ARG A 8 -12.46 18.72 3.13
CA ARG A 8 -13.86 19.13 3.30
C ARG A 8 -14.78 18.30 2.41
N LEU A 9 -15.98 18.00 2.86
CA LEU A 9 -16.93 17.19 2.09
C LEU A 9 -17.34 17.85 0.76
N ASP A 10 -17.49 19.18 0.73
CA ASP A 10 -17.80 19.91 -0.50
C ASP A 10 -16.66 19.82 -1.54
N GLU A 11 -15.43 19.74 -1.08
CA GLU A 11 -14.27 19.52 -1.95
C GLU A 11 -14.22 18.07 -2.44
N PHE A 12 -14.46 17.10 -1.54
CA PHE A 12 -14.55 15.71 -1.93
C PHE A 12 -15.66 15.51 -2.99
N ASP A 13 -16.83 16.09 -2.81
CA ASP A 13 -17.95 15.96 -3.76
C ASP A 13 -17.57 16.47 -5.16
N ARG A 14 -16.83 17.60 -5.26
CA ARG A 14 -16.29 18.09 -6.53
C ARG A 14 -15.26 17.15 -7.16
N LEU A 15 -14.38 16.54 -6.35
CA LEU A 15 -13.41 15.55 -6.82
C LEU A 15 -14.13 14.28 -7.29
N GLN A 16 -15.13 13.82 -6.55
CA GLN A 16 -15.92 12.65 -6.89
C GLN A 16 -16.70 12.83 -8.20
N GLU A 17 -17.29 14.02 -8.42
CA GLU A 17 -17.95 14.35 -9.68
C GLU A 17 -16.94 14.28 -10.85
N ARG A 18 -15.77 14.90 -10.72
CA ARG A 18 -14.70 14.85 -11.74
C ARG A 18 -14.18 13.43 -11.98
N ALA A 19 -14.12 12.61 -10.95
CA ALA A 19 -13.74 11.21 -11.04
C ALA A 19 -14.87 10.32 -11.61
N GLY A 20 -16.04 10.85 -11.92
CA GLY A 20 -17.19 10.09 -12.39
C GLY A 20 -17.66 9.06 -11.37
N GLY A 21 -17.66 9.39 -10.08
CA GLY A 21 -18.09 8.51 -9.00
C GLY A 21 -17.10 7.39 -8.64
N ARG A 22 -15.85 7.45 -9.10
CA ARG A 22 -14.89 6.34 -8.98
C ARG A 22 -13.96 6.41 -7.77
N ILE A 23 -14.04 7.44 -6.93
CA ILE A 23 -13.28 7.48 -5.68
C ILE A 23 -13.99 6.56 -4.68
N VAL A 24 -13.34 5.48 -4.31
CA VAL A 24 -13.89 4.44 -3.41
C VAL A 24 -13.17 4.36 -2.08
N LEU A 25 -12.01 5.00 -1.96
CA LEU A 25 -11.20 5.04 -0.75
C LEU A 25 -10.52 6.41 -0.60
N VAL A 26 -10.47 6.91 0.63
CA VAL A 26 -9.78 8.15 1.00
C VAL A 26 -8.94 7.89 2.24
N THR A 27 -7.65 8.27 2.18
CA THR A 27 -6.78 8.32 3.36
C THR A 27 -6.74 9.72 3.93
N LEU A 28 -6.91 9.85 5.24
CA LEU A 28 -6.80 11.12 5.96
C LEU A 28 -6.22 10.94 7.35
N ALA A 29 -5.72 12.03 7.92
CA ALA A 29 -5.26 12.11 9.30
C ALA A 29 -6.41 12.63 10.17
N PRO A 30 -6.83 11.89 11.22
CA PRO A 30 -8.03 12.22 11.99
C PRO A 30 -7.83 13.39 12.97
N GLU A 31 -6.61 13.86 13.20
CA GLU A 31 -6.31 14.99 14.06
C GLU A 31 -6.71 16.36 13.49
N TRP A 32 -7.00 16.43 12.18
CA TRP A 32 -7.46 17.67 11.58
C TRP A 32 -8.83 18.10 12.12
N PRO A 33 -9.09 19.42 12.21
CA PRO A 33 -10.42 19.92 12.51
C PRO A 33 -11.46 19.33 11.56
N GLU A 34 -12.67 19.04 12.06
CA GLU A 34 -13.80 18.49 11.29
C GLU A 34 -13.54 17.10 10.68
N ALA A 35 -12.39 16.46 10.98
CA ALA A 35 -12.08 15.16 10.39
C ALA A 35 -13.11 14.08 10.73
N LEU A 36 -13.66 14.08 11.93
CA LEU A 36 -14.68 13.09 12.33
C LEU A 36 -15.98 13.26 11.53
N GLU A 37 -16.41 14.49 11.28
CA GLU A 37 -17.57 14.79 10.43
C GLU A 37 -17.28 14.39 8.99
N THR A 38 -16.07 14.66 8.51
CA THR A 38 -15.63 14.24 7.17
C THR A 38 -15.60 12.71 7.04
N ILE A 39 -15.10 11.98 8.03
CA ILE A 39 -15.12 10.51 8.05
C ILE A 39 -16.56 9.99 7.97
N ALA A 40 -17.46 10.51 8.81
CA ALA A 40 -18.86 10.11 8.81
C ALA A 40 -19.53 10.40 7.46
N GLY A 41 -19.32 11.58 6.92
CA GLY A 41 -19.88 11.97 5.62
C GLY A 41 -19.32 11.18 4.43
N LEU A 42 -18.05 10.75 4.46
CA LEU A 42 -17.45 9.85 3.47
C LEU A 42 -18.07 8.45 3.55
N LYS A 43 -18.23 7.92 4.79
CA LYS A 43 -18.91 6.65 5.04
C LYS A 43 -20.35 6.65 4.48
N GLU A 44 -21.10 7.71 4.71
CA GLU A 44 -22.47 7.86 4.17
C GLU A 44 -22.52 7.84 2.63
N ARG A 45 -21.42 8.28 1.98
CA ARG A 45 -21.23 8.23 0.51
C ARG A 45 -20.72 6.89 0.01
N GLY A 46 -20.59 5.88 0.89
CA GLY A 46 -20.06 4.56 0.56
C GLY A 46 -18.56 4.53 0.27
N VAL A 47 -17.81 5.53 0.75
CA VAL A 47 -16.37 5.63 0.56
C VAL A 47 -15.67 5.02 1.78
N VAL A 48 -14.72 4.14 1.55
CA VAL A 48 -13.86 3.57 2.59
C VAL A 48 -12.93 4.66 3.11
N VAL A 49 -12.87 4.82 4.44
CA VAL A 49 -11.96 5.77 5.06
C VAL A 49 -10.80 5.04 5.71
N ALA A 50 -9.60 5.44 5.33
CA ALA A 50 -8.34 4.96 5.87
C ALA A 50 -7.66 6.04 6.71
N LEU A 51 -7.05 5.65 7.82
CA LEU A 51 -6.23 6.50 8.67
C LEU A 51 -4.77 6.34 8.25
N GLY A 52 -4.09 7.44 7.96
CA GLY A 52 -2.69 7.42 7.57
C GLY A 52 -2.01 8.77 7.70
N HIS A 53 -0.67 8.77 7.74
CA HIS A 53 0.15 9.97 7.94
C HIS A 53 -0.29 10.80 9.17
N THR A 54 -0.59 10.10 10.26
CA THR A 54 -1.25 10.67 11.43
C THR A 54 -0.36 10.66 12.66
N ALA A 55 -0.48 11.71 13.48
CA ALA A 55 0.07 11.80 14.83
C ALA A 55 -1.03 11.69 15.91
N ALA A 56 -2.24 11.24 15.54
CA ALA A 56 -3.37 11.15 16.43
C ALA A 56 -3.09 10.19 17.60
N ASP A 57 -3.59 10.58 18.76
CA ASP A 57 -3.58 9.74 19.96
C ASP A 57 -4.66 8.64 19.91
N GLY A 58 -4.69 7.79 20.96
CA GLY A 58 -5.62 6.68 21.03
C GLY A 58 -7.08 7.08 21.08
N GLU A 59 -7.40 8.17 21.76
CA GLU A 59 -8.75 8.68 21.86
C GLU A 59 -9.25 9.13 20.48
N ARG A 60 -8.42 9.88 19.76
CA ARG A 60 -8.76 10.39 18.44
C ARG A 60 -8.89 9.28 17.40
N ILE A 61 -8.03 8.25 17.45
CA ILE A 61 -8.14 7.06 16.61
C ILE A 61 -9.44 6.31 16.90
N ALA A 62 -9.80 6.11 18.17
CA ALA A 62 -11.05 5.46 18.55
C ALA A 62 -12.28 6.25 18.04
N GLN A 63 -12.29 7.57 18.21
CA GLN A 63 -13.35 8.44 17.66
C GLN A 63 -13.45 8.34 16.14
N ALA A 64 -12.32 8.26 15.41
CA ALA A 64 -12.30 8.10 13.97
C ALA A 64 -12.89 6.75 13.51
N VAL A 65 -12.60 5.67 14.26
CA VAL A 65 -13.19 4.35 14.01
C VAL A 65 -14.71 4.36 14.27
N GLU A 66 -15.16 4.98 15.36
CA GLU A 66 -16.59 5.15 15.60
C GLU A 66 -17.28 5.97 14.49
N ALA A 67 -16.63 7.01 13.97
CA ALA A 67 -17.12 7.79 12.86
C ALA A 67 -17.17 7.00 11.54
N GLY A 68 -16.37 5.92 11.41
CA GLY A 68 -16.46 5.01 10.27
C GLY A 68 -15.17 4.70 9.54
N ALA A 69 -14.00 5.04 10.08
CA ALA A 69 -12.73 4.58 9.54
C ALA A 69 -12.59 3.05 9.70
N THR A 70 -12.10 2.37 8.65
CA THR A 70 -12.02 0.91 8.59
C THR A 70 -10.66 0.36 8.13
N LEU A 71 -9.71 1.23 7.81
CA LEU A 71 -8.38 0.84 7.33
C LEU A 71 -7.29 1.69 7.99
N SER A 72 -6.16 1.10 8.29
CA SER A 72 -4.89 1.78 8.55
C SER A 72 -4.05 1.75 7.27
N THR A 73 -3.73 2.91 6.73
CA THR A 73 -2.89 3.04 5.53
C THR A 73 -1.44 2.73 5.90
N HIS A 74 -0.81 1.80 5.17
CA HIS A 74 0.59 1.37 5.31
C HIS A 74 1.08 1.42 6.78
N LEU A 75 0.37 0.69 7.65
CA LEU A 75 0.61 0.69 9.10
C LEU A 75 2.10 0.52 9.43
N GLY A 76 2.62 1.41 10.27
CA GLY A 76 4.05 1.50 10.59
C GLY A 76 4.79 2.56 9.78
N ASN A 77 4.18 3.11 8.71
CA ASN A 77 4.78 4.13 7.85
C ASN A 77 4.02 5.47 7.93
N GLY A 78 4.60 6.53 7.37
CA GLY A 78 3.99 7.85 7.37
C GLY A 78 3.84 8.48 8.77
N LEU A 79 4.65 8.05 9.74
CA LEU A 79 4.65 8.51 11.12
C LEU A 79 5.88 9.37 11.41
N ALA A 80 5.87 10.06 12.57
CA ALA A 80 7.05 10.75 13.06
C ALA A 80 8.20 9.75 13.28
N ALA A 81 9.43 10.18 12.98
CA ALA A 81 10.63 9.35 13.17
C ALA A 81 10.84 8.95 14.65
N GLU A 82 10.39 9.80 15.56
CA GLU A 82 10.40 9.53 17.00
C GLU A 82 8.97 9.46 17.51
N LEU A 83 8.64 8.37 18.20
CA LEU A 83 7.33 8.13 18.77
C LEU A 83 7.44 7.95 20.30
N PRO A 84 6.42 8.34 21.06
CA PRO A 84 6.31 7.97 22.47
C PRO A 84 6.45 6.45 22.62
N ARG A 85 7.12 6.01 23.71
CA ARG A 85 7.25 4.57 23.98
C ARG A 85 5.88 3.90 24.04
N HIS A 86 4.98 4.46 24.83
CA HIS A 86 3.59 4.01 25.00
C HIS A 86 2.74 5.17 25.54
N PRO A 87 1.50 5.35 25.03
CA PRO A 87 0.95 4.75 23.81
C PRO A 87 1.53 5.40 22.55
N ASN A 88 1.44 4.72 21.40
CA ASN A 88 1.77 5.30 20.10
C ASN A 88 0.83 4.77 18.99
N PRO A 89 0.72 5.48 17.87
CA PRO A 89 -0.25 5.14 16.81
C PRO A 89 -0.12 3.74 16.23
N ILE A 90 1.08 3.14 16.22
CA ILE A 90 1.31 1.80 15.64
C ILE A 90 0.54 0.76 16.46
N TRP A 91 0.74 0.77 17.79
CA TRP A 91 0.11 -0.22 18.68
C TRP A 91 -1.39 0.01 18.80
N ILE A 92 -1.83 1.27 18.82
CA ILE A 92 -3.24 1.62 18.90
C ILE A 92 -3.99 1.12 17.68
N GLN A 93 -3.53 1.44 16.47
CA GLN A 93 -4.13 0.97 15.23
C GLN A 93 -3.94 -0.54 15.06
N GLY A 94 -2.80 -1.09 15.49
CA GLY A 94 -2.54 -2.53 15.50
C GLY A 94 -3.58 -3.31 16.32
N ALA A 95 -3.90 -2.83 17.51
CA ALA A 95 -4.83 -3.48 18.43
C ALA A 95 -6.32 -3.26 18.10
N GLU A 96 -6.67 -2.29 17.24
CA GLU A 96 -8.05 -1.99 16.89
C GLU A 96 -8.56 -3.01 15.84
N ASP A 97 -9.40 -3.92 16.27
CA ASP A 97 -9.90 -5.04 15.44
C ASP A 97 -10.82 -4.60 14.30
N ARG A 98 -11.44 -3.43 14.40
CA ARG A 98 -12.32 -2.86 13.37
C ARG A 98 -11.53 -2.24 12.21
N LEU A 99 -10.22 -1.98 12.40
CA LEU A 99 -9.33 -1.52 11.35
C LEU A 99 -8.63 -2.70 10.68
N MET A 100 -8.81 -2.85 9.38
CA MET A 100 -7.85 -3.57 8.56
C MET A 100 -6.55 -2.77 8.48
N ALA A 101 -5.45 -3.38 8.08
CA ALA A 101 -4.19 -2.68 7.88
C ALA A 101 -3.59 -3.02 6.52
N SER A 102 -3.23 -1.99 5.73
CA SER A 102 -2.35 -2.21 4.60
C SER A 102 -0.89 -2.21 5.08
N LEU A 103 -0.06 -3.07 4.50
CA LEU A 103 1.36 -3.21 4.81
C LEU A 103 2.18 -3.15 3.52
N ILE A 104 3.30 -2.43 3.54
CA ILE A 104 4.29 -2.38 2.46
C ILE A 104 5.38 -3.39 2.82
N ALA A 105 5.37 -4.55 2.18
CA ALA A 105 6.28 -5.66 2.49
C ALA A 105 7.50 -5.70 1.55
N ASP A 106 8.18 -4.56 1.35
CA ASP A 106 9.33 -4.42 0.45
C ASP A 106 10.69 -4.66 1.13
N GLY A 107 10.70 -4.73 2.48
CA GLY A 107 11.92 -4.88 3.27
C GLY A 107 12.69 -3.58 3.50
N LEU A 108 12.16 -2.46 3.02
CA LEU A 108 12.71 -1.13 3.21
C LEU A 108 11.80 -0.29 4.12
N HIS A 109 10.50 -0.31 3.87
CA HIS A 109 9.48 0.34 4.68
C HIS A 109 9.24 -0.39 6.01
N LEU A 110 9.20 -1.72 5.96
CA LEU A 110 9.09 -2.58 7.13
C LEU A 110 10.22 -3.62 7.09
N ASP A 111 11.05 -3.64 8.12
CA ASP A 111 12.00 -4.73 8.32
C ASP A 111 11.30 -6.05 8.65
N ASP A 112 12.05 -7.15 8.68
CA ASP A 112 11.51 -8.49 8.89
C ASP A 112 10.78 -8.65 10.23
N ALA A 113 11.33 -8.06 11.29
CA ALA A 113 10.75 -8.15 12.62
C ALA A 113 9.44 -7.36 12.71
N THR A 114 9.43 -6.14 12.18
CA THR A 114 8.24 -5.27 12.18
C THR A 114 7.13 -5.87 11.32
N LEU A 115 7.44 -6.34 10.09
CA LEU A 115 6.46 -7.03 9.24
C LEU A 115 5.86 -8.24 9.96
N THR A 116 6.70 -9.07 10.59
CA THR A 116 6.24 -10.25 11.32
C THR A 116 5.34 -9.89 12.51
N CYS A 117 5.69 -8.85 13.26
CA CYS A 117 4.87 -8.38 14.38
C CYS A 117 3.51 -7.87 13.92
N LEU A 118 3.48 -6.99 12.90
CA LEU A 118 2.25 -6.41 12.39
C LEU A 118 1.33 -7.48 11.76
N TRP A 119 1.91 -8.44 11.03
CA TRP A 119 1.20 -9.61 10.53
C TRP A 119 0.54 -10.42 11.64
N ARG A 120 1.26 -10.72 12.73
CA ARG A 120 0.72 -11.47 13.87
C ARG A 120 -0.38 -10.72 14.60
N ILE A 121 -0.26 -9.41 14.72
CA ILE A 121 -1.25 -8.56 15.40
C ILE A 121 -2.54 -8.48 14.57
N LYS A 122 -2.43 -8.25 13.27
CA LYS A 122 -3.61 -8.10 12.39
C LYS A 122 -4.19 -9.43 11.95
N GLY A 123 -3.35 -10.42 11.77
CA GLY A 123 -3.76 -11.73 11.24
C GLY A 123 -4.15 -11.71 9.77
N PRO A 124 -4.40 -12.90 9.19
CA PRO A 124 -4.59 -13.05 7.75
C PRO A 124 -5.86 -12.36 7.21
N GLU A 125 -6.88 -12.20 8.04
CA GLU A 125 -8.15 -11.64 7.58
C GLU A 125 -8.17 -10.10 7.57
N ARG A 126 -7.32 -9.45 8.35
CA ARG A 126 -7.27 -7.99 8.49
C ARG A 126 -6.04 -7.36 7.86
N THR A 127 -5.20 -8.14 7.22
CA THR A 127 -4.03 -7.64 6.49
C THR A 127 -4.33 -7.50 5.00
N ILE A 128 -3.89 -6.38 4.43
CA ILE A 128 -3.84 -6.12 2.99
C ILE A 128 -2.39 -5.82 2.64
N LEU A 129 -1.86 -6.42 1.58
CA LEU A 129 -0.57 -6.02 1.04
C LEU A 129 -0.77 -4.96 -0.05
N VAL A 130 0.07 -3.94 -0.01
CA VAL A 130 0.11 -2.87 -1.02
C VAL A 130 1.55 -2.68 -1.49
N SER A 131 1.72 -2.28 -2.74
CA SER A 131 3.03 -1.87 -3.26
C SER A 131 3.41 -0.48 -2.76
N ASP A 132 2.47 0.45 -2.75
CA ASP A 132 2.73 1.88 -2.53
C ASP A 132 3.80 2.41 -3.48
N ASP A 133 3.73 1.97 -4.73
CA ASP A 133 4.73 2.29 -5.74
C ASP A 133 4.77 3.79 -6.04
N SER A 134 5.98 4.29 -6.13
CA SER A 134 6.24 5.62 -6.66
C SER A 134 5.96 5.68 -8.16
N PRO A 135 5.58 6.84 -8.71
CA PRO A 135 5.57 7.06 -10.17
C PRO A 135 6.92 6.77 -10.85
N LEU A 136 8.00 6.69 -10.07
CA LEU A 136 9.34 6.36 -10.54
C LEU A 136 9.68 4.87 -10.41
N ALA A 137 8.72 4.03 -10.05
CA ALA A 137 8.94 2.59 -9.98
C ALA A 137 9.37 2.05 -11.36
N GLY A 138 10.54 1.36 -11.39
CA GLY A 138 11.14 0.87 -12.61
C GLY A 138 11.95 1.89 -13.42
N CYS A 139 12.04 3.16 -13.02
CA CYS A 139 12.92 4.13 -13.67
C CYS A 139 14.40 3.80 -13.42
N PRO A 140 15.31 4.13 -14.37
CA PRO A 140 16.75 4.01 -14.17
C PRO A 140 17.24 4.80 -12.96
N PRO A 141 18.39 4.41 -12.34
CA PRO A 141 19.01 5.19 -11.29
C PRO A 141 19.29 6.63 -11.74
N GLY A 142 18.95 7.61 -10.91
CA GLY A 142 19.13 9.02 -11.21
C GLY A 142 18.27 9.95 -10.38
N GLN A 143 18.41 11.25 -10.65
CA GLN A 143 17.60 12.28 -10.00
C GLN A 143 16.43 12.70 -10.89
N TYR A 144 15.23 12.71 -10.31
CA TYR A 144 13.96 13.06 -10.94
C TYR A 144 13.27 14.15 -10.10
N GLY A 145 13.62 15.38 -10.37
CA GLY A 145 13.11 16.51 -9.58
C GLY A 145 13.53 16.41 -8.10
N PRO A 146 12.58 16.35 -7.16
CA PRO A 146 12.88 16.23 -5.73
C PRO A 146 13.19 14.79 -5.28
N TRP A 147 13.19 13.81 -6.19
CA TRP A 147 13.39 12.40 -5.89
C TRP A 147 14.67 11.85 -6.49
N TRP A 148 15.18 10.81 -5.86
CA TRP A 148 16.37 10.07 -6.30
C TRP A 148 16.03 8.58 -6.35
N VAL A 149 16.30 7.93 -7.49
CA VAL A 149 16.28 6.48 -7.65
C VAL A 149 17.71 5.96 -7.51
N ASP A 150 17.98 5.09 -6.55
CA ASP A 150 19.30 4.50 -6.35
C ASP A 150 19.54 3.26 -7.25
N GLU A 151 20.75 2.71 -7.20
CA GLU A 151 21.15 1.53 -8.01
C GLU A 151 20.32 0.26 -7.67
N GLN A 152 19.65 0.24 -6.52
CA GLN A 152 18.75 -0.82 -6.10
C GLN A 152 17.29 -0.53 -6.51
N GLY A 153 17.04 0.62 -7.12
CA GLY A 153 15.71 1.08 -7.49
C GLY A 153 14.90 1.67 -6.35
N THR A 154 15.55 1.93 -5.19
CA THR A 154 14.87 2.58 -4.06
C THR A 154 14.64 4.05 -4.36
N VAL A 155 13.41 4.51 -4.13
CA VAL A 155 13.04 5.91 -4.36
C VAL A 155 13.11 6.69 -3.05
N ARG A 156 13.86 7.80 -3.04
CA ARG A 156 14.07 8.65 -1.85
C ARG A 156 13.86 10.12 -2.18
N VAL A 157 13.53 10.90 -1.15
CA VAL A 157 13.54 12.35 -1.25
C VAL A 157 15.00 12.81 -1.22
N VAL A 158 15.40 13.61 -2.22
CA VAL A 158 16.77 14.12 -2.35
C VAL A 158 17.26 14.79 -1.07
N GLY A 159 18.45 14.43 -0.62
CA GLY A 159 19.08 14.99 0.58
C GLY A 159 18.51 14.47 1.92
N THR A 160 17.67 13.45 1.89
CA THR A 160 17.10 12.85 3.10
C THR A 160 17.21 11.32 3.07
N SER A 161 16.92 10.67 4.21
CA SER A 161 16.74 9.22 4.30
C SER A 161 15.31 8.77 4.03
N TYR A 162 14.38 9.70 3.80
CA TYR A 162 12.95 9.38 3.63
C TYR A 162 12.71 8.67 2.29
N LEU A 163 11.98 7.56 2.37
CA LEU A 163 11.46 6.87 1.20
C LEU A 163 10.34 7.70 0.57
N ALA A 164 10.25 7.66 -0.75
CA ALA A 164 9.25 8.38 -1.55
C ALA A 164 8.40 7.38 -2.36
N GLY A 165 7.80 6.44 -1.66
CA GLY A 165 7.09 5.30 -2.21
C GLY A 165 8.02 4.10 -2.46
N ALA A 166 7.42 2.97 -2.77
CA ALA A 166 8.11 1.73 -3.06
C ALA A 166 8.43 1.57 -4.55
N ASN A 167 9.12 0.49 -4.85
CA ASN A 167 9.38 0.00 -6.19
C ASN A 167 9.35 -1.53 -6.13
N LEU A 168 8.16 -2.10 -5.87
CA LEU A 168 7.97 -3.53 -5.59
C LEU A 168 6.68 -4.04 -6.24
N ASP A 169 6.76 -5.13 -6.98
CA ASP A 169 5.58 -5.82 -7.47
C ASP A 169 4.84 -6.52 -6.31
N LEU A 170 3.51 -6.59 -6.36
CA LEU A 170 2.72 -7.26 -5.31
C LEU A 170 3.10 -8.71 -5.09
N ILE A 171 3.59 -9.42 -6.11
CA ILE A 171 4.05 -10.81 -5.96
C ILE A 171 5.29 -10.91 -5.07
N ASP A 172 6.16 -9.89 -5.09
CA ASP A 172 7.32 -9.84 -4.19
C ASP A 172 6.88 -9.63 -2.75
N ALA A 173 5.86 -8.78 -2.52
CA ALA A 173 5.25 -8.61 -1.20
C ALA A 173 4.62 -9.91 -0.69
N VAL A 174 3.95 -10.69 -1.55
CA VAL A 174 3.42 -12.03 -1.24
C VAL A 174 4.55 -12.97 -0.84
N ASN A 175 5.61 -13.06 -1.65
CA ASN A 175 6.78 -13.89 -1.35
C ASN A 175 7.41 -13.53 0.00
N ARG A 176 7.55 -12.23 0.26
CA ARG A 176 8.15 -11.76 1.49
C ARG A 176 7.28 -12.10 2.71
N LEU A 177 5.96 -11.93 2.63
CA LEU A 177 5.06 -12.30 3.72
C LEU A 177 5.14 -13.80 4.05
N ILE A 178 5.26 -14.66 3.02
CA ILE A 178 5.44 -16.10 3.19
C ILE A 178 6.78 -16.40 3.86
N ASN A 179 7.89 -15.90 3.29
CA ASN A 179 9.23 -16.29 3.68
C ASN A 179 9.68 -15.67 5.01
N VAL A 180 9.18 -14.48 5.35
CA VAL A 180 9.59 -13.73 6.55
C VAL A 180 8.59 -13.90 7.68
N ALA A 181 7.31 -13.71 7.41
CA ALA A 181 6.28 -13.72 8.45
C ALA A 181 5.59 -15.07 8.64
N GLY A 182 5.91 -16.06 7.79
CA GLY A 182 5.40 -17.42 7.90
C GLY A 182 3.94 -17.61 7.47
N ALA A 183 3.43 -16.72 6.62
CA ALA A 183 2.09 -16.88 6.05
C ALA A 183 2.04 -18.09 5.10
N SER A 184 0.90 -18.79 5.02
CA SER A 184 0.68 -19.73 3.93
C SER A 184 0.46 -18.97 2.60
N LEU A 185 0.61 -19.66 1.46
CA LEU A 185 0.32 -19.06 0.15
C LEU A 185 -1.12 -18.53 0.09
N ASP A 186 -2.09 -19.30 0.54
CA ASP A 186 -3.50 -18.90 0.54
C ASP A 186 -3.74 -17.63 1.37
N GLN A 187 -3.10 -17.53 2.55
CA GLN A 187 -3.19 -16.35 3.40
C GLN A 187 -2.56 -15.12 2.72
N ALA A 188 -1.39 -15.28 2.13
CA ALA A 188 -0.70 -14.18 1.44
C ALA A 188 -1.45 -13.72 0.18
N LEU A 189 -2.04 -14.66 -0.58
CA LEU A 189 -2.89 -14.35 -1.72
C LEU A 189 -4.18 -13.65 -1.30
N ALA A 190 -4.81 -14.06 -0.18
CA ALA A 190 -5.97 -13.36 0.34
C ALA A 190 -5.68 -11.89 0.65
N CYS A 191 -4.47 -11.55 1.11
CA CYS A 191 -4.06 -10.18 1.40
C CYS A 191 -3.97 -9.28 0.15
N VAL A 192 -3.88 -9.84 -1.05
CA VAL A 192 -3.82 -9.08 -2.32
C VAL A 192 -5.07 -9.26 -3.20
N THR A 193 -6.04 -10.08 -2.78
CA THR A 193 -7.24 -10.39 -3.55
C THR A 193 -8.51 -10.22 -2.73
N THR A 194 -8.89 -11.21 -1.93
CA THR A 194 -10.17 -11.24 -1.22
C THR A 194 -10.27 -10.20 -0.10
N ASN A 195 -9.19 -9.90 0.60
CA ASN A 195 -9.21 -8.89 1.66
C ASN A 195 -9.45 -7.46 1.12
N PRO A 196 -8.71 -6.96 0.10
CA PRO A 196 -9.02 -5.66 -0.48
C PRO A 196 -10.40 -5.64 -1.16
N ALA A 197 -10.83 -6.72 -1.81
CA ALA A 197 -12.17 -6.81 -2.40
C ALA A 197 -13.25 -6.68 -1.32
N ARG A 198 -13.11 -7.39 -0.20
CA ARG A 198 -14.03 -7.30 0.95
C ARG A 198 -14.06 -5.89 1.55
N LEU A 199 -12.90 -5.26 1.73
CA LEU A 199 -12.83 -3.88 2.24
C LEU A 199 -13.61 -2.92 1.35
N LEU A 200 -13.51 -3.08 0.03
CA LEU A 200 -14.17 -2.23 -0.96
C LEU A 200 -15.61 -2.65 -1.28
N GLY A 201 -16.14 -3.67 -0.59
CA GLY A 201 -17.48 -4.21 -0.88
C GLY A 201 -17.63 -4.78 -2.30
N ARG A 202 -16.52 -5.28 -2.88
CA ARG A 202 -16.49 -5.85 -4.23
C ARG A 202 -16.39 -7.36 -4.18
N THR A 203 -16.96 -8.02 -5.18
CA THR A 203 -16.75 -9.44 -5.43
C THR A 203 -15.59 -9.62 -6.41
N VAL A 204 -14.77 -10.63 -6.18
CA VAL A 204 -13.77 -11.06 -7.17
C VAL A 204 -14.53 -11.82 -8.26
N ASP A 205 -14.32 -11.46 -9.53
CA ASP A 205 -14.89 -12.20 -10.65
C ASP A 205 -14.22 -13.57 -10.73
N PRO A 206 -14.96 -14.69 -10.65
CA PRO A 206 -14.37 -16.02 -10.73
C PRO A 206 -13.73 -16.35 -12.08
N GLY A 207 -14.02 -15.56 -13.13
CA GLY A 207 -13.38 -15.66 -14.43
C GLY A 207 -12.02 -14.97 -14.50
N ASP A 208 -11.74 -14.06 -13.57
CA ASP A 208 -10.46 -13.38 -13.49
C ASP A 208 -9.48 -14.21 -12.68
N TYR A 209 -8.32 -14.50 -13.25
CA TYR A 209 -7.28 -15.28 -12.58
C TYR A 209 -5.88 -14.85 -12.97
N VAL A 210 -4.93 -15.17 -12.10
CA VAL A 210 -3.49 -15.02 -12.32
C VAL A 210 -2.83 -16.40 -12.18
N GLU A 211 -2.00 -16.77 -13.16
CA GLU A 211 -1.21 -18.00 -13.14
C GLU A 211 0.10 -17.74 -12.41
N LEU A 212 0.35 -18.49 -11.34
CA LEU A 212 1.58 -18.41 -10.57
C LEU A 212 2.46 -19.62 -10.84
N GLU A 213 3.76 -19.42 -10.89
CA GLU A 213 4.78 -20.46 -10.98
C GLU A 213 5.68 -20.40 -9.77
N TRP A 214 5.96 -21.57 -9.20
CA TRP A 214 6.94 -21.75 -8.13
C TRP A 214 8.30 -22.11 -8.68
N ASP A 215 9.29 -21.28 -8.47
CA ASP A 215 10.69 -21.61 -8.78
C ASP A 215 11.34 -22.32 -7.59
N ARG A 216 11.68 -23.59 -7.81
CA ARG A 216 12.34 -24.43 -6.78
C ARG A 216 13.73 -23.96 -6.40
N THR A 217 14.41 -23.24 -7.29
CA THR A 217 15.78 -22.80 -7.08
C THR A 217 15.83 -21.57 -6.18
N SER A 218 14.99 -20.59 -6.45
CA SER A 218 14.91 -19.35 -5.66
C SER A 218 13.97 -19.46 -4.45
N GLY A 219 13.02 -20.42 -4.47
CA GLY A 219 11.96 -20.51 -3.47
C GLY A 219 10.99 -19.34 -3.54
N LEU A 220 10.71 -18.86 -4.75
CA LEU A 220 9.82 -17.71 -4.96
C LEU A 220 8.70 -18.03 -5.96
N TRP A 221 7.56 -17.40 -5.75
CA TRP A 221 6.45 -17.37 -6.69
C TRP A 221 6.65 -16.22 -7.70
N SER A 222 6.30 -16.46 -8.96
CA SER A 222 6.28 -15.46 -10.02
C SER A 222 4.96 -15.52 -10.80
N VAL A 223 4.57 -14.39 -11.41
CA VAL A 223 3.39 -14.31 -12.27
C VAL A 223 3.77 -14.74 -13.67
N ARG A 224 3.11 -15.76 -14.22
CA ARG A 224 3.29 -16.26 -15.59
C ARG A 224 2.33 -15.62 -16.57
N GLY A 225 1.14 -15.34 -16.14
CA GLY A 225 0.09 -14.77 -16.97
C GLY A 225 -1.24 -14.77 -16.24
N GLY A 226 -2.31 -14.62 -17.00
CA GLY A 226 -3.65 -14.65 -16.43
C GLY A 226 -4.70 -14.19 -17.42
N GLU A 227 -5.92 -14.05 -16.93
CA GLU A 227 -7.05 -13.50 -17.65
C GLU A 227 -7.82 -12.52 -16.76
N ILE A 228 -8.09 -11.34 -17.27
CA ILE A 228 -8.82 -10.27 -16.56
C ILE A 228 -9.83 -9.66 -17.53
N GLY A 229 -11.11 -9.70 -17.16
CA GLY A 229 -12.20 -9.17 -18.01
C GLY A 229 -12.23 -9.82 -19.39
N GLY A 230 -11.93 -11.12 -19.51
CA GLY A 230 -11.86 -11.87 -20.76
C GLY A 230 -10.62 -11.57 -21.62
N ARG A 231 -9.65 -10.80 -21.10
CA ARG A 231 -8.40 -10.50 -21.79
C ARG A 231 -7.27 -11.30 -21.18
N ARG A 232 -6.64 -12.14 -21.99
CA ARG A 232 -5.44 -12.90 -21.58
C ARG A 232 -4.20 -12.03 -21.69
N PHE A 233 -3.32 -12.19 -20.73
CA PHE A 233 -1.96 -11.66 -20.76
C PHE A 233 -0.97 -12.77 -20.39
N GLN A 234 0.22 -12.67 -20.94
CA GLN A 234 1.36 -13.48 -20.51
C GLN A 234 2.43 -12.52 -20.03
N ASN A 235 2.96 -12.80 -18.86
CA ASN A 235 4.15 -12.10 -18.44
C ASN A 235 5.30 -12.66 -19.30
N PRO A 236 5.96 -11.86 -20.13
CA PRO A 236 7.13 -12.35 -20.82
C PRO A 236 8.05 -12.95 -19.76
N THR A 237 8.63 -14.13 -20.05
CA THR A 237 9.59 -14.81 -19.17
C THR A 237 10.57 -13.76 -18.66
N THR A 238 10.28 -13.25 -17.48
CA THR A 238 10.89 -11.99 -17.04
C THR A 238 12.28 -12.34 -16.58
N PRO A 239 13.30 -11.68 -17.11
CA PRO A 239 14.57 -11.58 -16.42
C PRO A 239 14.27 -11.12 -14.99
N ASN A 240 14.93 -11.74 -14.01
CA ASN A 240 14.93 -11.30 -12.63
C ASN A 240 14.98 -9.76 -12.59
N ARG A 241 14.31 -9.12 -11.62
CA ARG A 241 14.27 -7.65 -11.48
C ARG A 241 15.64 -6.99 -11.69
N ARG A 242 16.73 -7.63 -11.25
CA ARG A 242 18.12 -7.21 -11.55
C ARG A 242 18.42 -7.19 -13.04
N ASP A 243 17.84 -8.09 -13.81
CA ASP A 243 18.07 -8.16 -15.26
C ASP A 243 17.23 -7.14 -16.02
N ARG A 244 16.04 -6.78 -15.50
CA ARG A 244 15.26 -5.63 -15.99
C ARG A 244 16.01 -4.32 -15.79
N MET A 245 16.57 -4.09 -14.61
CA MET A 245 17.39 -2.91 -14.33
C MET A 245 18.65 -2.85 -15.22
N ASN A 246 19.20 -3.99 -15.63
CA ASN A 246 20.35 -4.04 -16.54
C ASN A 246 19.97 -3.81 -18.00
N SER A 247 18.77 -4.24 -18.46
CA SER A 247 18.32 -4.00 -19.83
C SER A 247 17.99 -2.52 -20.12
N TRP A 248 17.69 -1.73 -19.11
CA TRP A 248 17.46 -0.27 -19.22
C TRP A 248 18.76 0.52 -19.47
N ARG A 249 19.92 -0.10 -19.29
CA ARG A 249 21.22 0.53 -19.55
C ARG A 249 21.57 0.63 -21.04
N GLU A 250 20.83 -0.03 -21.92
CA GLU A 250 21.15 -0.10 -23.34
C GLU A 250 20.36 0.86 -24.25
N GLU A 251 19.33 1.57 -23.75
CA GLU A 251 18.59 2.58 -24.53
C GLU A 251 18.35 3.89 -23.76
N PRO A 252 19.29 4.84 -23.78
CA PRO A 252 19.01 6.20 -23.30
C PRO A 252 18.68 7.12 -24.48
N GLU A 253 17.47 7.05 -25.02
CA GLU A 253 16.92 8.23 -25.77
C GLU A 253 15.44 7.99 -26.11
N ALA A 254 14.61 9.02 -25.75
CA ALA A 254 13.24 9.24 -26.20
C ALA A 254 12.09 8.64 -25.37
N ILE A 255 11.79 9.21 -24.22
CA ILE A 255 10.39 9.25 -23.69
C ILE A 255 10.12 10.55 -22.90
N TRP A 256 10.49 11.72 -23.37
CA TRP A 256 9.96 13.00 -22.86
C TRP A 256 10.10 14.10 -23.92
N ASP A 257 9.14 14.19 -24.82
CA ASP A 257 8.72 15.42 -25.50
C ASP A 257 7.27 15.74 -25.11
#